data_16ffad889bbda6ca7dfe1cba33789dd7
#
_entry.id   16ffad889bbda6ca7dfe1cba33789dd7
#
_cell.length_a   1.000
_cell.length_b   1.000
_cell.length_c   1.000
_cell.angle_alpha   90.00
_cell.angle_beta   90.00
_cell.angle_gamma   90.00
#
_symmetry.space_group_name_H-M   'P 1'
#
loop_
_entity.id
_entity.type
_entity.pdbx_description
1 polymer ?
#
loop_
_entity_poly.entity_id
_entity_poly.type
_entity_poly.pdbx_seq_one_letter_code
_entity_poly.pdbx_strand_id
1 'polypeptide(L)'
;MATIADTESGRYVFVKGAPEAVEMLCDMNEEQKADYDKLLDYYRNKGMRTLSFARKRLEACENNTAEVLAAGKLKYIGTAIISDSIRPDIPETVMQCRKAGIKIKIVTGENGTTAREMARTAGVWQDTDCHENEITGEEFAKMSDEEALHIIPKIKIISRATPGDKQRFAQLQRKLGEVVAVTGNNVNDIPVFSFADVGICSGNAETAVKESAGAIIEEDSLFTILAAVRWGRTMYENMRRQMVFRYTANVTLFLTMLLAAIMCDTIPFTASQLLWIGLITDFIAVIALLTLPPSNRQLNKKPRKHTVYIITKDVIRNILLTSLPFTAILLVMLNIVEWLNHKPGILPVLQLKNLSMFFSVFVFLQFWNLLCVRAWGSKNFALHKFFKCRGMLAGMFLILLGQAVLVEFGGSAFRTFHLNFSVWLEMFFTTFLVYAVPEGTRAAMRRFRNKHPKGLITK
;
A
#
# COMPACT_ATOMS: atom_id res chain seq x y z
N MET A 1 -1.23 -46.79 -11.27
CA MET A 1 -2.40 -47.32 -10.52
C MET A 1 -3.29 -48.09 -11.50
N ALA A 2 -3.68 -49.32 -11.16
CA ALA A 2 -4.61 -50.11 -11.96
C ALA A 2 -5.80 -50.52 -11.11
N THR A 3 -6.98 -50.55 -11.71
CA THR A 3 -8.24 -50.88 -11.04
C THR A 3 -9.07 -51.77 -11.96
N ILE A 4 -9.56 -52.88 -11.44
CA ILE A 4 -10.51 -53.74 -12.14
C ILE A 4 -11.93 -53.28 -11.74
N ALA A 5 -12.78 -53.11 -12.73
CA ALA A 5 -14.18 -52.70 -12.51
C ALA A 5 -15.08 -53.48 -13.47
N ASP A 6 -16.27 -53.89 -12.96
CA ASP A 6 -17.34 -54.46 -13.74
C ASP A 6 -18.24 -53.33 -14.25
N THR A 7 -18.42 -53.27 -15.55
CA THR A 7 -19.25 -52.29 -16.25
C THR A 7 -20.38 -52.99 -16.99
N GLU A 8 -21.39 -52.26 -17.41
CA GLU A 8 -22.52 -52.82 -18.22
C GLU A 8 -22.04 -53.50 -19.52
N SER A 9 -20.88 -53.09 -20.03
CA SER A 9 -20.25 -53.63 -21.27
C SER A 9 -19.26 -54.75 -21.02
N GLY A 10 -19.06 -55.19 -19.78
CA GLY A 10 -18.14 -56.24 -19.36
C GLY A 10 -17.11 -55.82 -18.31
N ARG A 11 -16.24 -56.71 -17.96
CA ARG A 11 -15.18 -56.50 -16.97
C ARG A 11 -13.93 -55.88 -17.63
N TYR A 12 -13.42 -54.82 -17.02
CA TYR A 12 -12.27 -54.10 -17.55
C TYR A 12 -11.22 -53.85 -16.47
N VAL A 13 -9.97 -53.81 -16.84
CA VAL A 13 -8.90 -53.16 -16.09
C VAL A 13 -8.69 -51.78 -16.65
N PHE A 14 -8.70 -50.77 -15.77
CA PHE A 14 -8.39 -49.38 -16.08
C PHE A 14 -7.02 -49.06 -15.45
N VAL A 15 -6.13 -48.47 -16.24
CA VAL A 15 -4.79 -48.09 -15.83
C VAL A 15 -4.65 -46.58 -15.98
N LYS A 16 -4.16 -45.89 -14.92
CA LYS A 16 -3.73 -44.50 -14.98
C LYS A 16 -2.32 -44.34 -14.41
N GLY A 17 -1.53 -43.51 -15.04
CA GLY A 17 -0.14 -43.31 -14.60
C GLY A 17 0.61 -42.28 -15.44
N ALA A 18 1.89 -42.18 -15.15
CA ALA A 18 2.81 -41.39 -15.97
C ALA A 18 2.72 -41.84 -17.44
N PRO A 19 2.75 -40.91 -18.40
CA PRO A 19 2.63 -41.23 -19.82
C PRO A 19 3.56 -42.35 -20.29
N GLU A 20 4.82 -42.29 -19.90
CA GLU A 20 5.84 -43.25 -20.27
C GLU A 20 5.50 -44.68 -19.76
N ALA A 21 5.02 -44.76 -18.53
CA ALA A 21 4.65 -46.04 -17.89
C ALA A 21 3.39 -46.63 -18.51
N VAL A 22 2.44 -45.82 -18.94
CA VAL A 22 1.21 -46.29 -19.61
C VAL A 22 1.47 -46.64 -21.06
N GLU A 23 2.31 -45.88 -21.75
CA GLU A 23 2.75 -46.17 -23.14
C GLU A 23 3.40 -47.56 -23.28
N MET A 24 4.31 -47.91 -22.35
CA MET A 24 4.96 -49.23 -22.33
C MET A 24 3.97 -50.39 -22.21
N LEU A 25 2.78 -50.16 -21.66
CA LEU A 25 1.73 -51.17 -21.49
C LEU A 25 0.73 -51.21 -22.66
N CYS A 26 0.77 -50.21 -23.56
CA CYS A 26 -0.20 -50.05 -24.64
C CYS A 26 0.31 -50.65 -25.95
N ASP A 27 -0.64 -51.17 -26.72
CA ASP A 27 -0.38 -51.62 -28.10
C ASP A 27 -0.58 -50.42 -29.04
N MET A 28 0.55 -49.70 -29.34
CA MET A 28 0.56 -48.51 -30.20
C MET A 28 1.50 -48.72 -31.34
N ASN A 29 1.13 -48.27 -32.53
CA ASN A 29 1.99 -48.27 -33.71
C ASN A 29 3.09 -47.20 -33.57
N GLU A 30 4.24 -47.38 -34.28
CA GLU A 30 5.36 -46.44 -34.19
C GLU A 30 4.98 -45.01 -34.60
N GLU A 31 4.09 -44.83 -35.57
CA GLU A 31 3.60 -43.55 -36.02
C GLU A 31 2.76 -42.86 -34.92
N GLN A 32 1.89 -43.63 -34.27
CA GLN A 32 1.08 -43.16 -33.13
C GLN A 32 1.94 -42.78 -31.92
N LYS A 33 3.02 -43.51 -31.65
CA LYS A 33 3.99 -43.18 -30.61
C LYS A 33 4.72 -41.89 -30.90
N ALA A 34 5.21 -41.70 -32.12
CA ALA A 34 5.93 -40.49 -32.52
C ALA A 34 5.07 -39.23 -32.41
N ASP A 35 3.77 -39.31 -32.76
CA ASP A 35 2.85 -38.18 -32.62
C ASP A 35 2.45 -37.92 -31.14
N TYR A 36 2.33 -39.00 -30.36
CA TYR A 36 2.09 -38.95 -28.95
C TYR A 36 3.25 -38.27 -28.19
N ASP A 37 4.48 -38.65 -28.46
CA ASP A 37 5.69 -38.10 -27.88
C ASP A 37 5.84 -36.62 -28.21
N LYS A 38 5.62 -36.21 -29.47
CA LYS A 38 5.62 -34.79 -29.86
C LYS A 38 4.60 -33.99 -29.10
N LEU A 39 3.39 -34.53 -28.91
CA LEU A 39 2.32 -33.86 -28.18
C LEU A 39 2.64 -33.74 -26.69
N LEU A 40 3.18 -34.81 -26.10
CA LEU A 40 3.61 -34.80 -24.70
C LEU A 40 4.72 -33.80 -24.46
N ASP A 41 5.74 -33.77 -25.29
CA ASP A 41 6.86 -32.85 -25.20
C ASP A 41 6.39 -31.38 -25.32
N TYR A 42 5.45 -31.13 -26.25
CA TYR A 42 4.85 -29.79 -26.36
C TYR A 42 4.20 -29.34 -25.07
N TYR A 43 3.39 -30.19 -24.41
CA TYR A 43 2.72 -29.83 -23.17
C TYR A 43 3.66 -29.84 -21.96
N ARG A 44 4.64 -30.72 -21.90
CA ARG A 44 5.69 -30.75 -20.87
C ARG A 44 6.56 -29.50 -20.90
N ASN A 45 6.95 -29.08 -22.11
CA ASN A 45 7.71 -27.85 -22.29
C ASN A 45 6.92 -26.59 -21.88
N LYS A 46 5.59 -26.68 -21.83
CA LYS A 46 4.70 -25.67 -21.25
C LYS A 46 4.47 -25.82 -19.74
N GLY A 47 5.19 -26.71 -19.06
CA GLY A 47 5.08 -26.93 -17.62
C GLY A 47 3.79 -27.60 -17.17
N MET A 48 3.02 -28.21 -18.10
CA MET A 48 1.78 -28.89 -17.79
C MET A 48 2.03 -30.32 -17.31
N ARG A 49 1.28 -30.78 -16.31
CA ARG A 49 1.29 -32.16 -15.84
C ARG A 49 0.44 -33.01 -16.77
N THR A 50 0.94 -34.20 -17.11
CA THR A 50 0.25 -35.14 -18.00
C THR A 50 -0.03 -36.45 -17.28
N LEU A 51 -1.25 -36.97 -17.43
CA LEU A 51 -1.69 -38.23 -16.84
C LEU A 51 -2.38 -39.06 -17.93
N SER A 52 -1.83 -40.24 -18.25
CA SER A 52 -2.36 -41.11 -19.30
C SER A 52 -3.24 -42.21 -18.76
N PHE A 53 -4.16 -42.64 -19.59
CA PHE A 53 -5.18 -43.65 -19.32
C PHE A 53 -5.20 -44.71 -20.39
N ALA A 54 -5.30 -45.97 -19.92
CA ALA A 54 -5.48 -47.12 -20.81
C ALA A 54 -6.49 -48.10 -20.20
N ARG A 55 -7.07 -48.94 -21.03
CA ARG A 55 -7.98 -50.03 -20.61
C ARG A 55 -7.75 -51.31 -21.38
N LYS A 56 -8.14 -52.44 -20.75
CA LYS A 56 -8.23 -53.74 -21.43
C LYS A 56 -9.48 -54.45 -20.94
N ARG A 57 -10.19 -55.13 -21.83
CA ARG A 57 -11.29 -56.02 -21.47
C ARG A 57 -10.71 -57.33 -20.91
N LEU A 58 -11.22 -57.77 -19.77
CA LEU A 58 -10.80 -59.01 -19.13
C LEU A 58 -11.72 -60.16 -19.48
N GLU A 59 -11.14 -61.34 -19.64
CA GLU A 59 -11.86 -62.58 -19.74
C GLU A 59 -12.25 -63.08 -18.33
N ALA A 60 -13.24 -63.98 -18.22
CA ALA A 60 -13.79 -64.43 -16.96
C ALA A 60 -12.79 -65.06 -15.98
N CYS A 61 -11.63 -65.47 -16.43
CA CYS A 61 -10.58 -66.10 -15.64
C CYS A 61 -9.44 -65.15 -15.18
N GLU A 62 -9.39 -63.90 -15.69
CA GLU A 62 -8.31 -62.95 -15.41
C GLU A 62 -8.63 -62.08 -14.17
N ASN A 63 -8.18 -62.54 -12.99
CA ASN A 63 -8.40 -61.89 -11.71
C ASN A 63 -7.16 -61.19 -11.15
N ASN A 64 -5.95 -61.49 -11.67
CA ASN A 64 -4.71 -60.93 -11.17
C ASN A 64 -4.26 -59.72 -11.95
N THR A 65 -4.37 -58.54 -11.35
CA THR A 65 -3.99 -57.24 -11.95
C THR A 65 -2.51 -57.24 -12.38
N ALA A 66 -1.61 -57.91 -11.66
CA ALA A 66 -0.20 -57.93 -11.96
C ALA A 66 0.09 -58.76 -13.25
N GLU A 67 -0.55 -59.88 -13.46
CA GLU A 67 -0.42 -60.70 -14.65
C GLU A 67 -1.00 -60.01 -15.90
N VAL A 68 -2.14 -59.32 -15.74
CA VAL A 68 -2.80 -58.55 -16.80
C VAL A 68 -1.90 -57.38 -17.25
N LEU A 69 -1.24 -56.71 -16.30
CA LEU A 69 -0.31 -55.64 -16.62
C LEU A 69 0.99 -56.16 -17.26
N ALA A 70 1.51 -57.31 -16.79
CA ALA A 70 2.70 -57.95 -17.36
C ALA A 70 2.48 -58.43 -18.81
N ALA A 71 1.24 -58.84 -19.14
CA ALA A 71 0.87 -59.26 -20.52
C ALA A 71 0.78 -58.06 -21.47
N GLY A 72 0.68 -56.82 -21.00
CA GLY A 72 0.57 -55.60 -21.81
C GLY A 72 -0.66 -55.59 -22.73
N LYS A 73 -0.54 -55.03 -23.91
CA LYS A 73 -1.59 -54.91 -24.94
C LYS A 73 -2.86 -54.20 -24.45
N LEU A 74 -2.65 -53.12 -23.67
CA LEU A 74 -3.75 -52.25 -23.26
C LEU A 74 -4.11 -51.32 -24.42
N LYS A 75 -5.39 -51.00 -24.51
CA LYS A 75 -5.87 -49.99 -25.46
C LYS A 75 -5.70 -48.61 -24.82
N TYR A 76 -4.91 -47.76 -25.43
CA TYR A 76 -4.77 -46.37 -25.04
C TYR A 76 -6.12 -45.64 -25.17
N ILE A 77 -6.51 -44.84 -24.15
CA ILE A 77 -7.75 -44.06 -24.15
C ILE A 77 -7.47 -42.60 -24.45
N GLY A 78 -6.46 -42.04 -23.77
CA GLY A 78 -6.12 -40.62 -23.85
C GLY A 78 -5.22 -40.17 -22.74
N THR A 79 -4.75 -38.92 -22.84
CA THR A 79 -3.96 -38.25 -21.82
C THR A 79 -4.69 -37.01 -21.36
N ALA A 80 -4.92 -36.91 -20.06
CA ALA A 80 -5.39 -35.68 -19.43
C ALA A 80 -4.20 -34.75 -19.26
N ILE A 81 -4.39 -33.51 -19.69
CA ILE A 81 -3.42 -32.43 -19.53
C ILE A 81 -3.94 -31.57 -18.38
N ILE A 82 -3.15 -31.50 -17.32
CA ILE A 82 -3.49 -30.76 -16.10
C ILE A 82 -2.64 -29.50 -16.08
N SER A 83 -3.28 -28.36 -16.12
CA SER A 83 -2.64 -27.05 -16.06
C SER A 83 -3.25 -26.26 -14.91
N ASP A 84 -2.40 -25.77 -14.02
CA ASP A 84 -2.80 -24.73 -13.08
C ASP A 84 -2.86 -23.40 -13.84
N SER A 85 -4.08 -22.97 -14.15
CA SER A 85 -4.28 -21.70 -14.84
C SER A 85 -4.02 -20.53 -13.88
N ILE A 86 -3.15 -19.62 -14.30
CA ILE A 86 -2.95 -18.36 -13.60
C ILE A 86 -4.22 -17.52 -13.75
N ARG A 87 -4.67 -16.90 -12.64
CA ARG A 87 -5.83 -16.02 -12.65
C ARG A 87 -5.65 -14.87 -13.63
N PRO A 88 -6.70 -14.47 -14.36
CA PRO A 88 -6.61 -13.44 -15.41
C PRO A 88 -6.16 -12.06 -14.92
N ASP A 89 -6.39 -11.75 -13.62
CA ASP A 89 -6.04 -10.47 -12.99
C ASP A 89 -4.55 -10.34 -12.61
N ILE A 90 -3.82 -11.48 -12.55
CA ILE A 90 -2.42 -11.50 -12.10
C ILE A 90 -1.47 -10.68 -13.00
N PRO A 91 -1.46 -10.82 -14.34
CA PRO A 91 -0.51 -10.10 -15.19
C PRO A 91 -0.65 -8.58 -15.08
N GLU A 92 -1.88 -8.07 -15.02
CA GLU A 92 -2.13 -6.64 -14.83
C GLU A 92 -1.66 -6.18 -13.45
N THR A 93 -1.94 -6.95 -12.40
CA THR A 93 -1.52 -6.65 -11.03
C THR A 93 0.00 -6.64 -10.89
N VAL A 94 0.70 -7.60 -11.51
CA VAL A 94 2.17 -7.65 -11.55
C VAL A 94 2.73 -6.40 -12.24
N MET A 95 2.14 -5.96 -13.34
CA MET A 95 2.53 -4.72 -14.01
C MET A 95 2.32 -3.49 -13.10
N GLN A 96 1.23 -3.44 -12.35
CA GLN A 96 0.98 -2.38 -11.37
C GLN A 96 1.97 -2.43 -10.20
N CYS A 97 2.31 -3.60 -9.69
CA CYS A 97 3.35 -3.80 -8.67
C CYS A 97 4.70 -3.25 -9.16
N ARG A 98 5.08 -3.56 -10.39
CA ARG A 98 6.32 -3.05 -11.01
C ARG A 98 6.33 -1.53 -11.11
N LYS A 99 5.23 -0.90 -11.56
CA LYS A 99 5.07 0.57 -11.56
C LYS A 99 5.17 1.16 -10.15
N ALA A 100 4.70 0.42 -9.16
CA ALA A 100 4.79 0.78 -7.75
C ALA A 100 6.20 0.56 -7.15
N GLY A 101 7.15 0.01 -7.92
CA GLY A 101 8.51 -0.32 -7.48
C GLY A 101 8.56 -1.53 -6.54
N ILE A 102 7.53 -2.38 -6.57
CA ILE A 102 7.48 -3.64 -5.82
C ILE A 102 8.09 -4.72 -6.72
N LYS A 103 9.12 -5.40 -6.21
CA LYS A 103 9.78 -6.52 -6.88
C LYS A 103 9.10 -7.81 -6.45
N ILE A 104 8.46 -8.50 -7.37
CA ILE A 104 7.89 -9.81 -7.13
C ILE A 104 8.95 -10.86 -7.44
N LYS A 105 9.14 -11.81 -6.52
CA LYS A 105 10.07 -12.92 -6.61
C LYS A 105 9.34 -14.21 -6.29
N ILE A 106 9.66 -15.28 -7.00
CA ILE A 106 9.01 -16.59 -6.87
C ILE A 106 10.01 -17.54 -6.25
N VAL A 107 9.67 -18.13 -5.10
CA VAL A 107 10.48 -19.16 -4.43
C VAL A 107 9.59 -20.39 -4.26
N THR A 108 9.86 -21.44 -5.03
CA THR A 108 8.98 -22.62 -5.15
C THR A 108 9.75 -23.92 -5.10
N GLY A 109 9.11 -24.97 -4.58
CA GLY A 109 9.60 -26.36 -4.67
C GLY A 109 9.43 -26.99 -6.07
N GLU A 110 8.69 -26.33 -6.98
CA GLU A 110 8.49 -26.81 -8.36
C GLU A 110 9.80 -26.77 -9.16
N ASN A 111 9.82 -27.49 -10.27
CA ASN A 111 10.97 -27.49 -11.17
C ASN A 111 11.12 -26.14 -11.91
N GLY A 112 12.33 -25.86 -12.41
CA GLY A 112 12.65 -24.59 -13.05
C GLY A 112 11.82 -24.28 -14.29
N THR A 113 11.50 -25.31 -15.10
CA THR A 113 10.69 -25.13 -16.31
C THR A 113 9.28 -24.67 -15.98
N THR A 114 8.62 -25.34 -15.03
CA THR A 114 7.28 -24.98 -14.55
C THR A 114 7.28 -23.61 -13.90
N ALA A 115 8.25 -23.33 -13.01
CA ALA A 115 8.37 -22.04 -12.32
C ALA A 115 8.58 -20.88 -13.30
N ARG A 116 9.40 -21.06 -14.33
CA ARG A 116 9.66 -20.05 -15.37
C ARG A 116 8.43 -19.79 -16.23
N GLU A 117 7.69 -20.83 -16.64
CA GLU A 117 6.49 -20.67 -17.44
C GLU A 117 5.36 -19.98 -16.64
N MET A 118 5.20 -20.34 -15.36
CA MET A 118 4.29 -19.63 -14.45
C MET A 118 4.71 -18.15 -14.31
N ALA A 119 6.00 -17.87 -14.13
CA ALA A 119 6.52 -16.52 -14.00
C ALA A 119 6.32 -15.70 -15.29
N ARG A 120 6.46 -16.32 -16.47
CA ARG A 120 6.22 -15.71 -17.79
C ARG A 120 4.75 -15.36 -17.96
N THR A 121 3.87 -16.32 -17.72
CA THR A 121 2.41 -16.12 -17.81
C THR A 121 1.92 -15.07 -16.80
N ALA A 122 2.48 -15.04 -15.58
CA ALA A 122 2.20 -14.03 -14.57
C ALA A 122 2.80 -12.64 -14.91
N GLY A 123 3.68 -12.54 -15.89
CA GLY A 123 4.37 -11.29 -16.25
C GLY A 123 5.52 -10.89 -15.31
N VAL A 124 5.96 -11.78 -14.42
CA VAL A 124 7.16 -11.59 -13.57
C VAL A 124 8.41 -11.75 -14.39
N TRP A 125 8.45 -12.80 -15.23
CA TRP A 125 9.54 -13.06 -16.18
C TRP A 125 9.31 -12.29 -17.47
N GLN A 126 10.34 -11.58 -17.93
CA GLN A 126 10.32 -10.75 -19.14
C GLN A 126 11.23 -11.32 -20.21
N ASP A 127 11.06 -10.91 -21.47
CA ASP A 127 11.91 -11.33 -22.59
C ASP A 127 13.37 -10.85 -22.45
N THR A 128 13.61 -9.85 -21.59
CA THR A 128 14.95 -9.35 -21.25
C THR A 128 15.65 -10.16 -20.17
N ASP A 129 14.93 -11.08 -19.50
CA ASP A 129 15.49 -11.89 -18.42
C ASP A 129 16.25 -13.08 -19.00
N CYS A 130 17.34 -13.44 -18.36
CA CYS A 130 18.24 -14.52 -18.76
C CYS A 130 18.44 -15.52 -17.60
N HIS A 131 19.26 -16.53 -17.84
CA HIS A 131 19.53 -17.59 -16.87
C HIS A 131 20.03 -17.07 -15.51
N GLU A 132 20.67 -15.88 -15.48
CA GLU A 132 21.14 -15.24 -14.24
C GLU A 132 20.00 -14.78 -13.30
N ASN A 133 18.76 -14.71 -13.80
CA ASN A 133 17.60 -14.31 -13.02
C ASN A 133 16.88 -15.49 -12.35
N GLU A 134 17.35 -16.72 -12.61
CA GLU A 134 16.85 -17.96 -12.01
C GLU A 134 18.01 -18.74 -11.39
N ILE A 135 17.73 -19.38 -10.25
CA ILE A 135 18.67 -20.27 -9.56
C ILE A 135 17.90 -21.44 -8.96
N THR A 136 18.56 -22.57 -8.81
CA THR A 136 17.99 -23.71 -8.06
C THR A 136 18.26 -23.57 -6.56
N GLY A 137 17.41 -24.16 -5.72
CA GLY A 137 17.62 -24.22 -4.28
C GLY A 137 18.94 -24.87 -3.91
N GLU A 138 19.36 -25.91 -4.65
CA GLU A 138 20.64 -26.59 -4.43
C GLU A 138 21.86 -25.66 -4.68
N GLU A 139 21.84 -24.90 -5.77
CA GLU A 139 22.88 -23.90 -6.07
C GLU A 139 22.88 -22.78 -5.04
N PHE A 140 21.69 -22.30 -4.65
CA PHE A 140 21.54 -21.25 -3.63
C PHE A 140 22.04 -21.72 -2.26
N ALA A 141 21.82 -22.98 -1.88
CA ALA A 141 22.28 -23.55 -0.61
C ALA A 141 23.82 -23.69 -0.53
N LYS A 142 24.50 -23.90 -1.68
CA LYS A 142 25.96 -24.03 -1.76
C LYS A 142 26.70 -22.69 -1.68
N MET A 143 26.01 -21.58 -1.93
CA MET A 143 26.61 -20.23 -1.91
C MET A 143 26.81 -19.72 -0.48
N SER A 144 27.87 -18.96 -0.27
CA SER A 144 28.05 -18.17 0.95
C SER A 144 27.00 -17.02 1.02
N ASP A 145 26.79 -16.46 2.22
CA ASP A 145 25.87 -15.31 2.35
C ASP A 145 26.37 -14.08 1.58
N GLU A 146 27.67 -13.88 1.48
CA GLU A 146 28.27 -12.77 0.74
C GLU A 146 28.01 -12.89 -0.76
N GLU A 147 28.26 -14.06 -1.34
CA GLU A 147 27.95 -14.35 -2.75
C GLU A 147 26.46 -14.19 -3.04
N ALA A 148 25.62 -14.74 -2.16
CA ALA A 148 24.16 -14.66 -2.30
C ALA A 148 23.68 -13.20 -2.28
N LEU A 149 24.21 -12.33 -1.42
CA LEU A 149 23.84 -10.92 -1.36
C LEU A 149 24.11 -10.17 -2.67
N HIS A 150 25.15 -10.56 -3.43
CA HIS A 150 25.44 -9.94 -4.73
C HIS A 150 24.45 -10.32 -5.83
N ILE A 151 23.93 -11.54 -5.80
CA ILE A 151 23.04 -12.05 -6.86
C ILE A 151 21.56 -11.84 -6.57
N ILE A 152 21.15 -11.83 -5.28
CA ILE A 152 19.76 -11.69 -4.83
C ILE A 152 19.00 -10.51 -5.50
N PRO A 153 19.58 -9.32 -5.72
CA PRO A 153 18.87 -8.24 -6.40
C PRO A 153 18.41 -8.60 -7.81
N LYS A 154 19.15 -9.48 -8.53
CA LYS A 154 18.87 -9.89 -9.89
C LYS A 154 17.92 -11.09 -9.94
N ILE A 155 17.97 -11.99 -8.95
CA ILE A 155 17.17 -13.22 -8.94
C ILE A 155 15.69 -12.91 -8.89
N LYS A 156 14.92 -13.55 -9.74
CA LYS A 156 13.45 -13.52 -9.80
C LYS A 156 12.81 -14.84 -9.40
N ILE A 157 13.49 -15.96 -9.68
CA ILE A 157 12.98 -17.31 -9.44
C ILE A 157 14.04 -18.13 -8.68
N ILE A 158 13.60 -18.79 -7.60
CA ILE A 158 14.32 -19.90 -6.99
C ILE A 158 13.43 -21.13 -7.13
N SER A 159 13.87 -22.07 -7.97
CA SER A 159 13.18 -23.34 -8.23
C SER A 159 13.73 -24.45 -7.34
N ARG A 160 12.95 -25.50 -7.07
CA ARG A 160 13.32 -26.61 -6.19
C ARG A 160 13.81 -26.16 -4.80
N ALA A 161 13.24 -25.05 -4.32
CA ALA A 161 13.61 -24.48 -3.04
C ALA A 161 13.05 -25.31 -1.88
N THR A 162 13.87 -25.49 -0.86
CA THR A 162 13.46 -26.05 0.45
C THR A 162 12.85 -24.95 1.34
N PRO A 163 12.14 -25.31 2.41
CA PRO A 163 11.69 -24.31 3.39
C PRO A 163 12.85 -23.49 4.00
N GLY A 164 14.04 -24.08 4.19
CA GLY A 164 15.24 -23.39 4.65
C GLY A 164 15.74 -22.34 3.66
N ASP A 165 15.68 -22.62 2.36
CA ASP A 165 16.08 -21.67 1.33
C ASP A 165 15.13 -20.45 1.30
N LYS A 166 13.82 -20.67 1.50
CA LYS A 166 12.84 -19.59 1.61
C LYS A 166 13.17 -18.66 2.79
N GLN A 167 13.50 -19.24 3.97
CA GLN A 167 13.87 -18.47 5.16
C GLN A 167 15.14 -17.66 4.91
N ARG A 168 16.20 -18.30 4.44
CA ARG A 168 17.49 -17.67 4.14
C ARG A 168 17.33 -16.55 3.13
N PHE A 169 16.53 -16.77 2.08
CA PHE A 169 16.27 -15.75 1.06
C PHE A 169 15.57 -14.53 1.63
N ALA A 170 14.54 -14.71 2.46
CA ALA A 170 13.84 -13.60 3.12
C ALA A 170 14.79 -12.82 4.04
N GLN A 171 15.62 -13.54 4.84
CA GLN A 171 16.61 -12.93 5.74
C GLN A 171 17.63 -12.09 4.99
N LEU A 172 18.18 -12.60 3.88
CA LEU A 172 19.19 -11.91 3.08
C LEU A 172 18.60 -10.67 2.38
N GLN A 173 17.35 -10.73 1.92
CA GLN A 173 16.63 -9.56 1.39
C GLN A 173 16.53 -8.44 2.44
N ARG A 174 16.22 -8.77 3.70
CA ARG A 174 16.18 -7.80 4.80
C ARG A 174 17.57 -7.24 5.11
N LYS A 175 18.63 -8.07 5.06
CA LYS A 175 20.02 -7.59 5.20
C LYS A 175 20.40 -6.56 4.13
N LEU A 176 19.82 -6.65 2.93
CA LEU A 176 19.96 -5.64 1.86
C LEU A 176 19.17 -4.34 2.13
N GLY A 177 18.40 -4.27 3.22
CA GLY A 177 17.57 -3.11 3.56
C GLY A 177 16.26 -3.02 2.77
N GLU A 178 15.84 -4.10 2.11
CA GLU A 178 14.53 -4.18 1.46
C GLU A 178 13.45 -4.52 2.50
N VAL A 179 12.22 -4.04 2.26
CA VAL A 179 11.03 -4.43 3.03
C VAL A 179 10.44 -5.67 2.39
N VAL A 180 10.41 -6.76 3.13
CA VAL A 180 10.04 -8.09 2.62
C VAL A 180 8.66 -8.51 3.11
N ALA A 181 7.76 -8.76 2.19
CA ALA A 181 6.51 -9.45 2.45
C ALA A 181 6.57 -10.86 1.84
N VAL A 182 6.16 -11.86 2.60
CA VAL A 182 6.11 -13.25 2.16
C VAL A 182 4.67 -13.74 2.20
N THR A 183 4.23 -14.40 1.13
CA THR A 183 2.93 -15.10 1.11
C THR A 183 3.15 -16.58 1.38
N GLY A 184 2.29 -17.18 2.20
CA GLY A 184 2.32 -18.62 2.49
C GLY A 184 0.96 -19.10 3.02
N ASN A 185 0.56 -20.31 2.63
CA ASN A 185 -0.72 -20.90 3.03
C ASN A 185 -0.56 -22.22 3.78
N ASN A 186 0.65 -22.77 3.80
CA ASN A 186 0.94 -24.06 4.41
C ASN A 186 1.71 -23.89 5.71
N VAL A 187 1.62 -24.86 6.62
CA VAL A 187 2.38 -24.89 7.88
C VAL A 187 3.89 -24.78 7.66
N ASN A 188 4.39 -25.35 6.56
CA ASN A 188 5.79 -25.25 6.17
C ASN A 188 6.28 -23.82 5.87
N ASP A 189 5.36 -22.88 5.64
CA ASP A 189 5.69 -21.47 5.38
C ASP A 189 5.73 -20.62 6.67
N ILE A 190 5.22 -21.14 7.81
CA ILE A 190 5.20 -20.43 9.10
C ILE A 190 6.59 -19.92 9.51
N PRO A 191 7.66 -20.74 9.45
CA PRO A 191 8.99 -20.27 9.85
C PRO A 191 9.51 -19.11 9.02
N VAL A 192 9.09 -18.99 7.75
CA VAL A 192 9.52 -17.91 6.86
C VAL A 192 8.93 -16.56 7.28
N PHE A 193 7.72 -16.54 7.87
CA PHE A 193 7.06 -15.32 8.32
C PHE A 193 7.87 -14.57 9.38
N SER A 194 8.59 -15.29 10.26
CA SER A 194 9.46 -14.65 11.28
C SER A 194 10.69 -13.95 10.70
N PHE A 195 11.11 -14.32 9.51
CA PHE A 195 12.23 -13.69 8.78
C PHE A 195 11.80 -12.60 7.79
N ALA A 196 10.50 -12.45 7.55
CA ALA A 196 9.93 -11.37 6.76
C ALA A 196 9.54 -10.16 7.63
N ASP A 197 9.31 -9.00 7.02
CA ASP A 197 8.70 -7.87 7.73
C ASP A 197 7.19 -8.05 7.87
N VAL A 198 6.56 -8.76 6.92
CA VAL A 198 5.14 -9.13 6.96
C VAL A 198 4.95 -10.51 6.36
N GLY A 199 4.43 -11.46 7.15
CA GLY A 199 3.87 -12.71 6.66
C GLY A 199 2.41 -12.52 6.26
N ILE A 200 2.01 -12.97 5.08
CA ILE A 200 0.66 -12.83 4.55
C ILE A 200 0.10 -14.21 4.23
N CYS A 201 -1.11 -14.52 4.69
CA CYS A 201 -1.79 -15.76 4.34
C CYS A 201 -3.19 -15.51 3.78
N SER A 202 -3.72 -16.52 3.11
CA SER A 202 -5.11 -16.56 2.65
C SER A 202 -6.09 -16.79 3.80
N GLY A 203 -7.32 -16.28 3.67
CA GLY A 203 -8.43 -16.58 4.57
C GLY A 203 -8.79 -18.07 4.63
N ASN A 204 -8.39 -18.85 3.62
CA ASN A 204 -8.58 -20.30 3.56
C ASN A 204 -7.40 -21.11 4.15
N ALA A 205 -6.33 -20.44 4.62
CA ALA A 205 -5.19 -21.12 5.23
C ALA A 205 -5.56 -21.80 6.55
N GLU A 206 -4.75 -22.76 6.98
CA GLU A 206 -4.91 -23.43 8.27
C GLU A 206 -4.80 -22.45 9.44
N THR A 207 -5.47 -22.76 10.56
CA THR A 207 -5.53 -21.88 11.75
C THR A 207 -4.14 -21.51 12.26
N ALA A 208 -3.20 -22.46 12.32
CA ALA A 208 -1.83 -22.21 12.75
C ALA A 208 -1.09 -21.20 11.86
N VAL A 209 -1.34 -21.22 10.55
CA VAL A 209 -0.77 -20.28 9.59
C VAL A 209 -1.35 -18.88 9.81
N LYS A 210 -2.66 -18.78 10.04
CA LYS A 210 -3.35 -17.51 10.31
C LYS A 210 -2.86 -16.85 11.59
N GLU A 211 -2.64 -17.62 12.64
CA GLU A 211 -2.13 -17.11 13.92
C GLU A 211 -0.70 -16.60 13.83
N SER A 212 0.09 -17.17 12.92
CA SER A 212 1.49 -16.79 12.69
C SER A 212 1.66 -15.65 11.68
N ALA A 213 0.64 -15.36 10.89
CA ALA A 213 0.69 -14.35 9.83
C ALA A 213 0.47 -12.94 10.40
N GLY A 214 1.21 -11.96 9.87
CA GLY A 214 1.02 -10.54 10.17
C GLY A 214 -0.20 -9.92 9.49
N ALA A 215 -0.70 -10.54 8.41
CA ALA A 215 -1.90 -10.12 7.70
C ALA A 215 -2.63 -11.31 7.07
N ILE A 216 -3.96 -11.30 7.13
CA ILE A 216 -4.82 -12.31 6.52
C ILE A 216 -5.60 -11.65 5.39
N ILE A 217 -5.61 -12.27 4.21
CA ILE A 217 -6.33 -11.78 3.04
C ILE A 217 -7.53 -12.70 2.81
N GLU A 218 -8.74 -12.17 2.93
CA GLU A 218 -9.98 -12.94 2.72
C GLU A 218 -10.09 -13.45 1.28
N GLU A 219 -9.86 -12.56 0.32
CA GLU A 219 -9.76 -12.92 -1.10
C GLU A 219 -8.31 -13.27 -1.43
N ASP A 220 -8.04 -14.48 -1.84
CA ASP A 220 -6.71 -14.95 -2.22
C ASP A 220 -6.28 -14.32 -3.55
N SER A 221 -6.00 -13.02 -3.53
CA SER A 221 -5.67 -12.21 -4.69
C SER A 221 -4.46 -11.31 -4.46
N LEU A 222 -3.52 -11.33 -5.41
CA LEU A 222 -2.38 -10.41 -5.43
C LEU A 222 -2.85 -8.93 -5.52
N PHE A 223 -4.00 -8.69 -6.14
CA PHE A 223 -4.62 -7.36 -6.21
C PHE A 223 -4.97 -6.81 -4.81
N THR A 224 -5.43 -7.66 -3.90
CA THR A 224 -5.74 -7.29 -2.51
C THR A 224 -4.46 -6.89 -1.75
N ILE A 225 -3.34 -7.60 -1.99
CA ILE A 225 -2.02 -7.21 -1.45
C ILE A 225 -1.62 -5.83 -1.97
N LEU A 226 -1.73 -5.60 -3.26
CA LEU A 226 -1.42 -4.29 -3.86
C LEU A 226 -2.32 -3.18 -3.32
N ALA A 227 -3.61 -3.47 -3.09
CA ALA A 227 -4.54 -2.55 -2.45
C ALA A 227 -4.11 -2.21 -1.01
N ALA A 228 -3.68 -3.21 -0.22
CA ALA A 228 -3.14 -3.01 1.12
C ALA A 228 -1.89 -2.11 1.10
N VAL A 229 -0.96 -2.34 0.18
CA VAL A 229 0.22 -1.46 -0.02
C VAL A 229 -0.20 -0.03 -0.37
N ARG A 230 -1.20 0.15 -1.24
CA ARG A 230 -1.75 1.47 -1.58
C ARG A 230 -2.32 2.19 -0.35
N TRP A 231 -3.06 1.47 0.49
CA TRP A 231 -3.60 1.98 1.75
C TRP A 231 -2.48 2.36 2.72
N GLY A 232 -1.52 1.48 2.97
CA GLY A 232 -0.39 1.75 3.87
C GLY A 232 0.42 2.98 3.44
N ARG A 233 0.72 3.12 2.15
CA ARG A 233 1.39 4.31 1.60
C ARG A 233 0.55 5.59 1.75
N THR A 234 -0.78 5.47 1.65
CA THR A 234 -1.69 6.60 1.85
C THR A 234 -1.76 7.01 3.31
N MET A 235 -1.86 6.05 4.24
CA MET A 235 -1.84 6.31 5.68
C MET A 235 -0.55 7.05 6.08
N TYR A 236 0.60 6.59 5.61
CA TYR A 236 1.87 7.26 5.87
C TYR A 236 1.88 8.72 5.35
N GLU A 237 1.36 8.98 4.17
CA GLU A 237 1.26 10.34 3.62
C GLU A 237 0.28 11.19 4.43
N ASN A 238 -0.82 10.61 4.90
CA ASN A 238 -1.79 11.30 5.76
C ASN A 238 -1.19 11.62 7.13
N MET A 239 -0.40 10.72 7.72
CA MET A 239 0.36 11.00 8.95
C MET A 239 1.33 12.16 8.74
N ARG A 240 2.05 12.22 7.63
CA ARG A 240 2.93 13.36 7.31
C ARG A 240 2.17 14.67 7.17
N ARG A 241 0.97 14.66 6.56
CA ARG A 241 0.10 15.83 6.48
C ARG A 241 -0.33 16.29 7.86
N GLN A 242 -0.75 15.36 8.71
CA GLN A 242 -1.13 15.65 10.08
C GLN A 242 0.03 16.28 10.87
N MET A 243 1.25 15.74 10.73
CA MET A 243 2.44 16.34 11.36
C MET A 243 2.70 17.76 10.86
N VAL A 244 2.64 18.01 9.54
CA VAL A 244 2.79 19.36 8.98
C VAL A 244 1.77 20.31 9.58
N PHE A 245 0.49 19.90 9.65
CA PHE A 245 -0.56 20.71 10.24
C PHE A 245 -0.29 21.03 11.71
N ARG A 246 -0.06 20.00 12.53
CA ARG A 246 0.17 20.12 13.98
C ARG A 246 1.37 21.00 14.30
N TYR A 247 2.52 20.71 13.67
CA TYR A 247 3.73 21.50 13.93
C TYR A 247 3.62 22.94 13.40
N THR A 248 2.92 23.19 12.30
CA THR A 248 2.64 24.55 11.85
C THR A 248 1.83 25.32 12.90
N ALA A 249 0.75 24.74 13.45
CA ALA A 249 -0.05 25.35 14.48
C ALA A 249 0.75 25.60 15.77
N ASN A 250 1.51 24.61 16.24
CA ASN A 250 2.30 24.70 17.45
C ASN A 250 3.44 25.73 17.34
N VAL A 251 4.17 25.76 16.21
CA VAL A 251 5.22 26.76 15.97
C VAL A 251 4.65 28.15 15.88
N THR A 252 3.51 28.33 15.20
CA THR A 252 2.81 29.62 15.15
C THR A 252 2.41 30.07 16.55
N LEU A 253 1.79 29.19 17.32
CA LEU A 253 1.37 29.47 18.68
C LEU A 253 2.55 29.85 19.58
N PHE A 254 3.60 29.02 19.56
CA PHE A 254 4.81 29.25 20.37
C PHE A 254 5.48 30.58 20.03
N LEU A 255 5.70 30.85 18.72
CA LEU A 255 6.32 32.13 18.30
C LEU A 255 5.44 33.33 18.64
N THR A 256 4.11 33.24 18.47
CA THR A 256 3.20 34.32 18.82
C THR A 256 3.24 34.59 20.31
N MET A 257 3.20 33.56 21.16
CA MET A 257 3.28 33.72 22.62
C MET A 257 4.64 34.28 23.08
N LEU A 258 5.74 33.75 22.50
CA LEU A 258 7.11 34.20 22.84
C LEU A 258 7.31 35.70 22.48
N LEU A 259 6.94 36.06 21.24
CA LEU A 259 7.13 37.43 20.76
C LEU A 259 6.15 38.40 21.43
N ALA A 260 4.93 37.97 21.73
CA ALA A 260 3.99 38.74 22.51
C ALA A 260 4.53 39.05 23.92
N ALA A 261 5.13 38.09 24.61
CA ALA A 261 5.73 38.27 25.93
C ALA A 261 6.92 39.25 25.92
N ILE A 262 7.56 39.49 24.79
CA ILE A 262 8.68 40.45 24.64
C ILE A 262 8.18 41.85 24.22
N MET A 263 7.15 41.89 23.39
CA MET A 263 6.72 43.12 22.70
C MET A 263 5.46 43.76 23.26
N CYS A 264 4.64 42.98 23.98
CA CYS A 264 3.29 43.37 24.40
C CYS A 264 3.09 43.12 25.89
N ASP A 265 2.26 43.95 26.54
CA ASP A 265 1.89 43.76 27.94
C ASP A 265 0.69 42.81 28.15
N THR A 266 0.06 42.38 27.03
CA THR A 266 -1.14 41.53 27.09
C THR A 266 -0.81 40.08 26.80
N ILE A 267 -1.39 39.16 27.60
CA ILE A 267 -1.33 37.72 27.34
C ILE A 267 -2.33 37.41 26.22
N PRO A 268 -1.84 36.93 25.02
CA PRO A 268 -2.69 36.79 23.86
C PRO A 268 -3.69 35.64 23.96
N PHE A 269 -3.35 34.55 24.69
CA PHE A 269 -4.20 33.37 24.85
C PHE A 269 -4.35 32.97 26.31
N THR A 270 -5.54 32.54 26.71
CA THR A 270 -5.80 31.92 28.01
C THR A 270 -5.52 30.40 27.95
N ALA A 271 -5.35 29.76 29.13
CA ALA A 271 -5.19 28.32 29.25
C ALA A 271 -6.37 27.54 28.60
N SER A 272 -7.61 28.02 28.79
CA SER A 272 -8.80 27.42 28.20
C SER A 272 -8.78 27.50 26.67
N GLN A 273 -8.34 28.61 26.09
CA GLN A 273 -8.18 28.78 24.66
C GLN A 273 -7.08 27.85 24.08
N LEU A 274 -5.97 27.68 24.82
CA LEU A 274 -4.91 26.75 24.45
C LEU A 274 -5.40 25.30 24.45
N LEU A 275 -6.24 24.90 25.39
CA LEU A 275 -6.87 23.57 25.40
C LEU A 275 -7.79 23.38 24.19
N TRP A 276 -8.56 24.39 23.82
CA TRP A 276 -9.38 24.31 22.58
C TRP A 276 -8.54 24.19 21.32
N ILE A 277 -7.48 24.99 21.20
CA ILE A 277 -6.53 24.87 20.07
C ILE A 277 -5.93 23.46 20.03
N GLY A 278 -5.53 22.90 21.18
CA GLY A 278 -5.05 21.53 21.30
C GLY A 278 -6.08 20.51 20.82
N LEU A 279 -7.35 20.67 21.20
CA LEU A 279 -8.44 19.80 20.74
C LEU A 279 -8.59 19.84 19.21
N ILE A 280 -8.52 21.03 18.60
CA ILE A 280 -8.57 21.18 17.13
C ILE A 280 -7.38 20.46 16.49
N THR A 281 -6.17 20.67 16.99
CA THR A 281 -4.94 20.16 16.35
C THR A 281 -4.73 18.68 16.56
N ASP A 282 -5.09 18.15 17.73
CA ASP A 282 -4.75 16.79 18.14
C ASP A 282 -5.88 15.78 17.91
N PHE A 283 -7.12 16.22 17.84
CA PHE A 283 -8.26 15.33 17.60
C PHE A 283 -8.97 15.61 16.28
N ILE A 284 -9.51 16.80 16.11
CA ILE A 284 -10.39 17.10 14.97
C ILE A 284 -9.61 17.01 13.66
N ALA A 285 -8.43 17.63 13.60
CA ALA A 285 -7.58 17.61 12.41
C ALA A 285 -7.00 16.22 12.11
N VAL A 286 -6.69 15.43 13.16
CA VAL A 286 -6.23 14.05 13.01
C VAL A 286 -7.32 13.23 12.31
N ILE A 287 -8.55 13.23 12.81
CA ILE A 287 -9.67 12.52 12.22
C ILE A 287 -9.87 12.99 10.77
N ALA A 288 -9.87 14.30 10.52
CA ALA A 288 -10.07 14.87 9.21
C ALA A 288 -9.01 14.44 8.18
N LEU A 289 -7.73 14.37 8.58
CA LEU A 289 -6.61 14.06 7.68
C LEU A 289 -6.34 12.57 7.54
N LEU A 290 -6.50 11.77 8.61
CA LEU A 290 -6.26 10.33 8.54
C LEU A 290 -7.34 9.59 7.74
N THR A 291 -8.58 10.10 7.72
CA THR A 291 -9.69 9.54 6.94
C THR A 291 -9.64 9.84 5.44
N LEU A 292 -8.61 10.54 4.95
CA LEU A 292 -8.47 10.80 3.52
C LEU A 292 -8.30 9.49 2.73
N PRO A 293 -9.09 9.30 1.66
CA PRO A 293 -9.12 8.06 0.90
C PRO A 293 -7.82 7.81 0.14
N PRO A 294 -7.54 6.52 -0.18
CA PRO A 294 -6.34 6.14 -0.91
C PRO A 294 -6.34 6.70 -2.33
N SER A 295 -5.17 7.10 -2.79
CA SER A 295 -4.95 7.62 -4.13
C SER A 295 -4.08 6.67 -4.95
N ASN A 296 -4.48 6.40 -6.20
CA ASN A 296 -3.67 5.61 -7.15
C ASN A 296 -2.29 6.23 -7.42
N ARG A 297 -2.12 7.53 -7.14
CA ARG A 297 -0.83 8.21 -7.22
C ARG A 297 0.23 7.60 -6.30
N GLN A 298 -0.16 6.96 -5.21
CA GLN A 298 0.77 6.34 -4.27
C GLN A 298 1.45 5.11 -4.87
N LEU A 299 0.80 4.43 -5.81
CA LEU A 299 1.39 3.32 -6.56
C LEU A 299 2.43 3.77 -7.61
N ASN A 300 2.45 5.05 -7.99
CA ASN A 300 3.46 5.58 -8.90
C ASN A 300 4.72 6.10 -8.18
N LYS A 301 4.79 5.97 -6.86
CA LYS A 301 5.96 6.34 -6.06
C LYS A 301 6.81 5.11 -5.78
N LYS A 302 8.14 5.26 -5.83
CA LYS A 302 9.05 4.19 -5.41
C LYS A 302 8.90 3.90 -3.91
N PRO A 303 9.17 2.66 -3.46
CA PRO A 303 9.23 2.31 -2.04
C PRO A 303 10.22 3.22 -1.31
N ARG A 304 9.95 3.46 -0.04
CA ARG A 304 10.86 4.22 0.84
C ARG A 304 11.82 3.27 1.52
N LYS A 305 13.03 3.74 1.74
CA LYS A 305 14.01 3.02 2.56
C LYS A 305 13.64 3.15 4.04
N HIS A 306 13.94 2.14 4.85
CA HIS A 306 13.71 2.14 6.30
C HIS A 306 14.38 3.31 7.03
N THR A 307 15.50 3.81 6.52
CA THR A 307 16.32 4.88 7.12
C THR A 307 15.74 6.28 6.94
N VAL A 308 14.63 6.44 6.20
CA VAL A 308 14.07 7.76 5.91
C VAL A 308 13.15 8.20 7.03
N TYR A 309 13.52 9.24 7.78
CA TYR A 309 12.70 9.86 8.82
C TYR A 309 11.39 10.43 8.24
N ILE A 310 10.35 10.45 9.07
CA ILE A 310 9.05 11.02 8.72
C ILE A 310 9.17 12.53 8.49
N ILE A 311 9.95 13.21 9.36
CA ILE A 311 10.23 14.63 9.27
C ILE A 311 11.41 14.84 8.33
N THR A 312 11.11 15.13 7.07
CA THR A 312 12.10 15.44 6.04
C THR A 312 12.31 16.94 5.92
N LYS A 313 13.40 17.38 5.26
CA LYS A 313 13.67 18.79 4.97
C LYS A 313 12.48 19.51 4.30
N ASP A 314 11.71 18.80 3.45
CA ASP A 314 10.50 19.34 2.81
C ASP A 314 9.37 19.58 3.81
N VAL A 315 9.23 18.74 4.83
CA VAL A 315 8.27 18.92 5.94
C VAL A 315 8.64 20.17 6.73
N ILE A 316 9.89 20.27 7.17
CA ILE A 316 10.39 21.43 7.94
C ILE A 316 10.23 22.72 7.13
N ARG A 317 10.64 22.72 5.86
CA ARG A 317 10.48 23.89 5.00
C ARG A 317 9.02 24.34 4.90
N ASN A 318 8.08 23.40 4.74
CA ASN A 318 6.67 23.75 4.64
C ASN A 318 6.11 24.28 5.96
N ILE A 319 6.53 23.73 7.09
CA ILE A 319 6.15 24.23 8.43
C ILE A 319 6.60 25.69 8.56
N LEU A 320 7.87 25.98 8.30
CA LEU A 320 8.43 27.34 8.42
C LEU A 320 7.78 28.33 7.46
N LEU A 321 7.62 27.94 6.18
CA LEU A 321 6.99 28.80 5.16
C LEU A 321 5.52 29.13 5.48
N THR A 322 4.86 28.33 6.31
CA THR A 322 3.47 28.58 6.70
C THR A 322 3.37 29.24 8.08
N SER A 323 4.16 28.79 9.05
CA SER A 323 4.09 29.32 10.44
C SER A 323 4.60 30.77 10.55
N LEU A 324 5.69 31.12 9.83
CA LEU A 324 6.24 32.49 9.91
C LEU A 324 5.26 33.58 9.42
N PRO A 325 4.60 33.45 8.24
CA PRO A 325 3.57 34.39 7.83
C PRO A 325 2.38 34.44 8.79
N PHE A 326 1.96 33.29 9.33
CA PHE A 326 0.86 33.24 10.31
C PHE A 326 1.23 34.00 11.58
N THR A 327 2.44 33.77 12.09
CA THR A 327 2.95 34.52 13.26
C THR A 327 3.02 36.02 12.97
N ALA A 328 3.50 36.42 11.80
CA ALA A 328 3.56 37.84 11.41
C ALA A 328 2.16 38.49 11.38
N ILE A 329 1.16 37.84 10.80
CA ILE A 329 -0.22 38.30 10.75
C ILE A 329 -0.77 38.47 12.17
N LEU A 330 -0.55 37.48 13.04
CA LEU A 330 -1.02 37.49 14.41
C LEU A 330 -0.34 38.59 15.26
N LEU A 331 0.95 38.83 15.08
CA LEU A 331 1.69 39.88 15.77
C LEU A 331 1.21 41.27 15.32
N VAL A 332 1.01 41.48 14.02
CA VAL A 332 0.43 42.76 13.54
C VAL A 332 -0.95 42.97 14.12
N MET A 333 -1.79 41.95 14.14
CA MET A 333 -3.12 42.02 14.73
C MET A 333 -3.07 42.28 16.25
N LEU A 334 -2.16 41.63 16.96
CA LEU A 334 -1.98 41.83 18.41
C LEU A 334 -1.56 43.26 18.70
N ASN A 335 -0.61 43.82 17.96
CA ASN A 335 -0.23 45.25 18.12
C ASN A 335 -1.41 46.20 17.87
N ILE A 336 -2.24 45.92 16.84
CA ILE A 336 -3.47 46.71 16.59
C ILE A 336 -4.45 46.57 17.76
N VAL A 337 -4.68 45.38 18.28
CA VAL A 337 -5.55 45.10 19.40
C VAL A 337 -5.03 45.86 20.66
N GLU A 338 -3.74 45.83 20.92
CA GLU A 338 -3.11 46.49 22.02
C GLU A 338 -3.22 48.01 21.90
N TRP A 339 -2.92 48.58 20.74
CA TRP A 339 -3.09 50.00 20.46
C TRP A 339 -4.55 50.45 20.63
N LEU A 340 -5.52 49.65 20.18
CA LEU A 340 -6.94 49.89 20.38
C LEU A 340 -7.32 49.85 21.87
N ASN A 341 -6.80 48.91 22.64
CA ASN A 341 -7.10 48.70 24.04
C ASN A 341 -6.47 49.76 24.99
N HIS A 342 -5.40 50.43 24.55
CA HIS A 342 -4.75 51.51 25.30
C HIS A 342 -5.37 52.88 25.06
N LYS A 343 -6.39 53.01 24.21
CA LYS A 343 -7.09 54.29 24.04
C LYS A 343 -7.82 54.71 25.29
N PRO A 344 -7.69 55.98 25.73
CA PRO A 344 -8.38 56.47 26.90
C PRO A 344 -9.91 56.38 26.74
N GLY A 345 -10.59 55.82 27.75
CA GLY A 345 -12.05 55.69 27.76
C GLY A 345 -12.61 54.41 27.09
N ILE A 346 -11.76 53.46 26.77
CA ILE A 346 -12.23 52.18 26.19
C ILE A 346 -12.92 51.32 27.24
N LEU A 347 -14.11 50.82 26.92
CA LEU A 347 -14.87 49.94 27.83
C LEU A 347 -14.21 48.56 27.91
N PRO A 348 -14.17 47.89 29.09
CA PRO A 348 -13.63 46.53 29.26
C PRO A 348 -14.26 45.50 28.30
N VAL A 349 -15.53 45.70 27.98
CA VAL A 349 -16.27 44.86 27.00
C VAL A 349 -15.66 44.93 25.61
N LEU A 350 -15.19 46.12 25.18
CA LEU A 350 -14.57 46.28 23.85
C LEU A 350 -13.18 45.65 23.81
N GLN A 351 -12.44 45.66 24.91
CA GLN A 351 -11.16 44.93 25.04
C GLN A 351 -11.34 43.43 24.90
N LEU A 352 -12.36 42.86 25.58
CA LEU A 352 -12.73 41.46 25.45
C LEU A 352 -13.14 41.09 24.03
N LYS A 353 -13.88 41.97 23.35
CA LYS A 353 -14.27 41.78 21.95
C LYS A 353 -13.05 41.72 21.04
N ASN A 354 -12.08 42.62 21.18
CA ASN A 354 -10.84 42.64 20.39
C ASN A 354 -10.02 41.36 20.61
N LEU A 355 -9.93 40.84 21.83
CA LEU A 355 -9.25 39.57 22.13
C LEU A 355 -10.01 38.37 21.59
N SER A 356 -11.35 38.39 21.58
CA SER A 356 -12.17 37.35 20.96
C SER A 356 -11.95 37.27 19.44
N MET A 357 -11.80 38.43 18.77
CA MET A 357 -11.45 38.51 17.36
C MET A 357 -10.07 37.92 17.11
N PHE A 358 -9.07 38.29 17.92
CA PHE A 358 -7.71 37.74 17.80
C PHE A 358 -7.67 36.21 17.91
N PHE A 359 -8.34 35.65 18.91
CA PHE A 359 -8.46 34.21 19.09
C PHE A 359 -9.16 33.54 17.90
N SER A 360 -10.24 34.12 17.40
CA SER A 360 -10.99 33.58 16.25
C SER A 360 -10.19 33.62 14.97
N VAL A 361 -9.40 34.66 14.75
CA VAL A 361 -8.48 34.73 13.56
C VAL A 361 -7.45 33.63 13.64
N PHE A 362 -6.86 33.34 14.80
CA PHE A 362 -5.95 32.18 14.92
C PHE A 362 -6.62 30.87 14.46
N VAL A 363 -7.85 30.63 14.93
CA VAL A 363 -8.59 29.40 14.56
C VAL A 363 -8.92 29.36 13.06
N PHE A 364 -9.30 30.49 12.46
CA PHE A 364 -9.55 30.57 11.02
C PHE A 364 -8.27 30.37 10.19
N LEU A 365 -7.13 30.85 10.65
CA LEU A 365 -5.84 30.54 10.01
C LEU A 365 -5.58 29.03 10.01
N GLN A 366 -5.86 28.33 11.13
CA GLN A 366 -5.73 26.87 11.17
C GLN A 366 -6.79 26.15 10.31
N PHE A 367 -8.00 26.66 10.24
CA PHE A 367 -9.04 26.14 9.37
C PHE A 367 -8.62 26.15 7.90
N TRP A 368 -8.06 27.26 7.42
CA TRP A 368 -7.54 27.37 6.06
C TRP A 368 -6.26 26.55 5.86
N ASN A 369 -5.41 26.49 6.87
CA ASN A 369 -4.22 25.65 6.85
C ASN A 369 -4.56 24.16 6.67
N LEU A 370 -5.63 23.68 7.30
CA LEU A 370 -6.10 22.29 7.15
C LEU A 370 -6.40 21.94 5.69
N LEU A 371 -7.02 22.85 4.94
CA LEU A 371 -7.24 22.71 3.49
C LEU A 371 -5.94 22.75 2.68
N CYS A 372 -5.01 23.63 3.02
CA CYS A 372 -3.71 23.72 2.38
C CYS A 372 -2.91 22.43 2.55
N VAL A 373 -2.89 21.88 3.75
CA VAL A 373 -2.16 20.65 4.09
C VAL A 373 -2.80 19.42 3.46
N ARG A 374 -4.13 19.37 3.33
CA ARG A 374 -4.81 18.31 2.56
C ARG A 374 -4.27 18.21 1.12
N ALA A 375 -4.04 19.35 0.49
CA ALA A 375 -3.49 19.41 -0.86
C ALA A 375 -1.97 19.26 -0.93
N TRP A 376 -1.28 19.29 0.20
CA TRP A 376 0.19 19.19 0.26
C TRP A 376 0.68 17.90 -0.40
N GLY A 377 1.70 18.02 -1.24
CA GLY A 377 2.19 16.90 -2.02
C GLY A 377 1.25 16.45 -3.16
N SER A 378 0.06 17.06 -3.34
CA SER A 378 -0.86 16.77 -4.44
C SER A 378 -0.66 17.75 -5.61
N LYS A 379 -0.96 17.26 -6.82
CA LYS A 379 -1.03 18.12 -8.03
C LYS A 379 -2.42 18.72 -8.22
N ASN A 380 -3.41 18.25 -7.48
CA ASN A 380 -4.80 18.66 -7.65
C ASN A 380 -5.13 19.88 -6.81
N PHE A 381 -6.21 20.57 -7.17
CA PHE A 381 -6.79 21.66 -6.40
C PHE A 381 -7.17 21.16 -4.99
N ALA A 382 -7.02 22.01 -3.96
CA ALA A 382 -7.31 21.59 -2.58
C ALA A 382 -8.78 21.18 -2.40
N LEU A 383 -9.70 21.78 -3.14
CA LEU A 383 -11.12 21.42 -3.13
C LEU A 383 -11.48 20.26 -4.07
N HIS A 384 -10.52 19.68 -4.81
CA HIS A 384 -10.81 18.55 -5.68
C HIS A 384 -11.32 17.34 -4.87
N LYS A 385 -12.50 16.83 -5.22
CA LYS A 385 -13.20 15.74 -4.49
C LYS A 385 -13.39 16.01 -2.99
N PHE A 386 -13.48 17.27 -2.59
CA PHE A 386 -13.63 17.67 -1.21
C PHE A 386 -14.89 17.06 -0.57
N PHE A 387 -16.03 17.17 -1.25
CA PHE A 387 -17.31 16.64 -0.76
C PHE A 387 -17.38 15.11 -0.63
N LYS A 388 -16.43 14.37 -1.23
CA LYS A 388 -16.31 12.92 -1.04
C LYS A 388 -15.58 12.52 0.25
N CYS A 389 -14.93 13.46 0.92
CA CYS A 389 -14.16 13.23 2.13
C CYS A 389 -15.00 13.58 3.38
N ARG A 390 -15.89 12.66 3.79
CA ARG A 390 -16.82 12.89 4.92
C ARG A 390 -16.12 13.29 6.21
N GLY A 391 -15.00 12.65 6.58
CA GLY A 391 -14.23 12.99 7.79
C GLY A 391 -13.67 14.41 7.76
N MET A 392 -13.19 14.86 6.58
CA MET A 392 -12.71 16.24 6.41
C MET A 392 -13.84 17.25 6.55
N LEU A 393 -15.00 17.00 5.96
CA LEU A 393 -16.19 17.86 6.10
C LEU A 393 -16.65 17.94 7.55
N ALA A 394 -16.76 16.80 8.23
CA ALA A 394 -17.15 16.75 9.63
C ALA A 394 -16.16 17.50 10.52
N GLY A 395 -14.84 17.30 10.32
CA GLY A 395 -13.81 18.00 11.08
C GLY A 395 -13.87 19.52 10.89
N MET A 396 -13.99 20.00 9.65
CA MET A 396 -14.10 21.43 9.36
C MET A 396 -15.38 22.04 9.94
N PHE A 397 -16.49 21.32 9.84
CA PHE A 397 -17.76 21.76 10.46
C PHE A 397 -17.64 21.84 11.99
N LEU A 398 -17.03 20.86 12.64
CA LEU A 398 -16.80 20.85 14.09
C LEU A 398 -15.90 22.01 14.54
N ILE A 399 -14.87 22.36 13.77
CA ILE A 399 -14.02 23.53 14.08
C ILE A 399 -14.83 24.81 14.04
N LEU A 400 -15.63 25.04 12.99
CA LEU A 400 -16.42 26.26 12.84
C LEU A 400 -17.54 26.34 13.89
N LEU A 401 -18.29 25.28 14.09
CA LEU A 401 -19.37 25.21 15.05
C LEU A 401 -18.83 25.35 16.46
N GLY A 402 -17.78 24.61 16.82
CA GLY A 402 -17.17 24.67 18.14
C GLY A 402 -16.60 26.06 18.44
N GLN A 403 -15.94 26.71 17.47
CA GLN A 403 -15.45 28.08 17.62
C GLN A 403 -16.58 29.07 17.83
N ALA A 404 -17.67 28.97 17.07
CA ALA A 404 -18.83 29.84 17.24
C ALA A 404 -19.47 29.66 18.62
N VAL A 405 -19.74 28.43 19.04
CA VAL A 405 -20.30 28.12 20.34
C VAL A 405 -19.41 28.65 21.48
N LEU A 406 -18.09 28.48 21.36
CA LEU A 406 -17.14 28.86 22.39
C LEU A 406 -17.01 30.37 22.50
N VAL A 407 -17.04 31.11 21.40
CA VAL A 407 -17.01 32.60 21.45
C VAL A 407 -18.33 33.18 21.96
N GLU A 408 -19.47 32.61 21.57
CA GLU A 408 -20.79 33.12 21.96
C GLU A 408 -21.15 32.74 23.41
N PHE A 409 -20.78 31.56 23.89
CA PHE A 409 -21.19 31.04 25.19
C PHE A 409 -20.06 30.87 26.21
N GLY A 410 -18.78 31.01 25.81
CA GLY A 410 -17.61 30.76 26.64
C GLY A 410 -17.37 31.79 27.74
N GLY A 411 -17.81 33.04 27.56
CA GLY A 411 -17.79 34.11 28.53
C GLY A 411 -16.44 34.27 29.24
N SER A 412 -16.48 34.37 30.59
CA SER A 412 -15.28 34.54 31.41
C SER A 412 -14.32 33.36 31.39
N ALA A 413 -14.82 32.11 31.21
CA ALA A 413 -14.01 30.91 31.20
C ALA A 413 -13.02 30.89 30.03
N PHE A 414 -13.42 31.40 28.87
CA PHE A 414 -12.61 31.50 27.67
C PHE A 414 -12.16 32.93 27.36
N ARG A 415 -12.46 33.88 28.23
CA ARG A 415 -12.16 35.31 28.00
C ARG A 415 -12.68 35.76 26.62
N THR A 416 -13.92 35.39 26.30
CA THR A 416 -14.58 35.70 25.04
C THR A 416 -15.82 36.58 25.26
N PHE A 417 -16.14 37.33 24.21
CA PHE A 417 -17.34 38.14 24.12
C PHE A 417 -18.00 37.96 22.78
N HIS A 418 -19.31 37.98 22.77
CA HIS A 418 -20.13 37.79 21.58
C HIS A 418 -19.72 38.74 20.43
N LEU A 419 -19.69 38.20 19.22
CA LEU A 419 -19.29 38.89 18.00
C LEU A 419 -20.47 39.01 17.05
N ASN A 420 -20.65 40.19 16.42
CA ASN A 420 -21.66 40.39 15.38
C ASN A 420 -21.35 39.49 14.16
N PHE A 421 -22.38 39.03 13.47
CA PHE A 421 -22.25 38.21 12.31
C PHE A 421 -21.39 38.82 11.18
N SER A 422 -21.45 40.14 11.00
CA SER A 422 -20.60 40.87 10.04
C SER A 422 -19.11 40.71 10.36
N VAL A 423 -18.74 40.75 11.65
CA VAL A 423 -17.34 40.56 12.09
C VAL A 423 -16.86 39.14 11.84
N TRP A 424 -17.72 38.15 12.03
CA TRP A 424 -17.42 36.75 11.68
C TRP A 424 -17.12 36.60 10.19
N LEU A 425 -17.93 37.20 9.31
CA LEU A 425 -17.71 37.18 7.85
C LEU A 425 -16.42 37.91 7.46
N GLU A 426 -16.17 39.08 8.04
CA GLU A 426 -14.95 39.83 7.76
C GLU A 426 -13.70 39.06 8.15
N MET A 427 -13.63 38.44 9.31
CA MET A 427 -12.51 37.61 9.74
C MET A 427 -12.34 36.38 8.84
N PHE A 428 -13.44 35.76 8.46
CA PHE A 428 -13.41 34.58 7.60
C PHE A 428 -12.86 34.90 6.18
N PHE A 429 -13.31 35.99 5.58
CA PHE A 429 -12.86 36.39 4.25
C PHE A 429 -11.46 36.99 4.26
N THR A 430 -11.06 37.74 5.25
CA THR A 430 -9.69 38.26 5.37
C THR A 430 -8.68 37.15 5.54
N THR A 431 -8.98 36.15 6.38
CA THR A 431 -8.12 34.99 6.55
C THR A 431 -8.11 34.05 5.34
N PHE A 432 -9.14 34.08 4.48
CA PHE A 432 -9.19 33.31 3.21
C PHE A 432 -8.00 33.62 2.29
N LEU A 433 -7.44 34.81 2.34
CA LEU A 433 -6.24 35.16 1.54
C LEU A 433 -5.08 34.20 1.81
N VAL A 434 -4.96 33.71 3.02
CA VAL A 434 -3.94 32.73 3.44
C VAL A 434 -4.10 31.39 2.69
N TYR A 435 -5.31 31.01 2.33
CA TYR A 435 -5.60 29.86 1.48
C TYR A 435 -5.40 30.20 0.00
N ALA A 436 -5.86 31.39 -0.44
CA ALA A 436 -5.85 31.79 -1.82
C ALA A 436 -4.43 31.91 -2.42
N VAL A 437 -3.47 32.43 -1.63
CA VAL A 437 -2.07 32.62 -2.09
C VAL A 437 -1.37 31.28 -2.39
N PRO A 438 -1.30 30.28 -1.49
CA PRO A 438 -0.73 28.98 -1.80
C PRO A 438 -1.44 28.26 -2.95
N GLU A 439 -2.75 28.40 -3.07
CA GLU A 439 -3.49 27.75 -4.15
C GLU A 439 -3.26 28.45 -5.49
N GLY A 440 -3.15 29.76 -5.50
CA GLY A 440 -2.74 30.55 -6.66
C GLY A 440 -1.35 30.16 -7.18
N THR A 441 -0.37 30.03 -6.28
CA THR A 441 0.98 29.57 -6.65
C THR A 441 0.99 28.15 -7.20
N ARG A 442 0.17 27.22 -6.63
CA ARG A 442 -0.01 25.87 -7.18
C ARG A 442 -0.65 25.90 -8.56
N ALA A 443 -1.66 26.74 -8.78
CA ALA A 443 -2.33 26.91 -10.07
C ALA A 443 -1.37 27.45 -11.13
N ALA A 444 -0.56 28.45 -10.79
CA ALA A 444 0.47 29.00 -11.67
C ALA A 444 1.50 27.94 -12.05
N MET A 445 2.03 27.18 -11.08
CA MET A 445 2.97 26.09 -11.36
C MET A 445 2.38 24.98 -12.25
N ARG A 446 1.07 24.70 -12.15
CA ARG A 446 0.38 23.74 -13.04
C ARG A 446 0.32 24.27 -14.45
N ARG A 447 -0.04 25.55 -14.66
CA ARG A 447 -0.10 26.18 -15.98
C ARG A 447 1.26 26.20 -16.65
N PHE A 448 2.31 26.54 -15.89
CA PHE A 448 3.69 26.58 -16.41
C PHE A 448 4.18 25.21 -16.87
N ARG A 449 3.85 24.14 -16.13
CA ARG A 449 4.25 22.77 -16.47
C ARG A 449 3.44 22.18 -17.62
N ASN A 450 2.19 22.57 -17.79
CA ASN A 450 1.38 22.16 -18.93
C ASN A 450 1.81 22.85 -20.23
N LYS A 451 2.37 24.06 -20.14
CA LYS A 451 2.95 24.78 -21.29
C LYS A 451 4.35 24.24 -21.69
N HIS A 452 5.07 23.66 -20.74
CA HIS A 452 6.38 23.03 -20.98
C HIS A 452 6.35 21.57 -20.51
N PRO A 453 5.71 20.65 -21.28
CA PRO A 453 5.86 19.22 -21.01
C PRO A 453 7.35 18.93 -21.13
N LYS A 454 7.97 18.42 -20.04
CA LYS A 454 9.40 18.07 -20.01
C LYS A 454 9.66 17.18 -21.23
N GLY A 455 10.36 17.75 -22.21
CA GLY A 455 11.06 16.97 -23.20
C GLY A 455 11.94 15.96 -22.45
N LEU A 456 11.94 14.74 -22.92
CA LEU A 456 12.81 13.68 -22.50
C LEU A 456 14.22 14.22 -22.29
N ILE A 457 14.65 14.38 -21.05
CA ILE A 457 16.05 14.42 -20.70
C ILE A 457 16.31 13.05 -20.10
N THR A 458 16.72 12.17 -20.99
CA THR A 458 17.61 11.03 -20.69
C THR A 458 18.83 11.58 -19.97
N LYS A 459 18.96 11.22 -18.71
CA LYS A 459 20.24 10.89 -18.07
C LYS A 459 19.98 10.02 -16.84
#